data_b1513d01bba4177ad1c737a003674a24
#
_entry.id   b1513d01bba4177ad1c737a003674a24
#
_cell.length_a   1.000
_cell.length_b   1.000
_cell.length_c   1.000
_cell.angle_alpha   90.00
_cell.angle_beta   90.00
_cell.angle_gamma   90.00
#
_symmetry.space_group_name_H-M   'P 1'
#
loop_
_entity.id
_entity.type
_entity.pdbx_description
1 polymer ?
#
loop_
_entity_poly.entity_id
_entity_poly.type
_entity_poly.pdbx_seq_one_letter_code
_entity_poly.pdbx_strand_id
1 'polypeptide(L)'
;IDLWFIDKLKIIVEMENSLKNEPLTEELLKEDKEEYTIPLKITKPKKTINNLGEEAFPDLLATFSTRFDGSNYNRNTNIKLAAKKVNGTVILPGEKFSFNTIVGSRTIEAGFKEGTAYVGGKVVPDVGGGVCQVSSTIYNTALLANMQIVERSNHMFTTGYVAASRDATVYYGSLDFVFKNSRKYPIKMVASANGGVCKVSIYGIKEEKEYEVIIQSKITSYINPTTIYKEDPTLEEGKEIVEQTAITGCRSEGYKILKLNGKIVSQTLLSKDTYKSRNKIVRRGTKKTTTTPTKPANENTTNTETSNTTTNEPTTPETTENNTTE
;
A
#
# COMPACT_ATOMS: atom_id res chain seq x y z
N ILE A 1 -6.60 -35.25 -0.74
CA ILE A 1 -7.95 -35.23 -0.15
C ILE A 1 -7.79 -35.10 1.36
N ASP A 2 -8.20 -33.97 1.92
CA ASP A 2 -8.79 -33.77 3.24
C ASP A 2 -7.98 -33.94 4.53
N LEU A 3 -6.69 -33.67 4.55
CA LEU A 3 -5.96 -33.54 5.82
C LEU A 3 -6.51 -32.39 6.69
N TRP A 4 -7.03 -31.32 6.06
CA TRP A 4 -7.65 -30.19 6.77
C TRP A 4 -9.03 -30.55 7.37
N PHE A 5 -9.83 -31.29 6.62
CA PHE A 5 -11.13 -31.79 7.10
C PHE A 5 -10.94 -32.80 8.24
N ILE A 6 -9.87 -33.60 8.17
CA ILE A 6 -9.54 -34.60 9.18
C ILE A 6 -9.12 -33.96 10.50
N ASP A 7 -8.36 -32.84 10.50
CA ASP A 7 -7.93 -32.17 11.74
C ASP A 7 -9.10 -31.45 12.44
N LYS A 8 -10.01 -30.81 11.71
CA LYS A 8 -11.23 -30.22 12.29
C LYS A 8 -12.24 -31.30 12.75
N LEU A 9 -12.42 -32.35 11.95
CA LEU A 9 -13.25 -33.49 12.35
C LEU A 9 -12.71 -34.25 13.56
N LYS A 10 -11.38 -34.42 13.68
CA LYS A 10 -10.77 -35.01 14.88
C LYS A 10 -10.99 -34.15 16.12
N ILE A 11 -10.84 -32.82 16.02
CA ILE A 11 -11.12 -31.93 17.16
C ILE A 11 -12.60 -32.03 17.57
N ILE A 12 -13.52 -32.02 16.60
CA ILE A 12 -14.95 -32.12 16.85
C ILE A 12 -15.31 -33.52 17.40
N VAL A 13 -14.77 -34.60 16.82
CA VAL A 13 -15.02 -35.99 17.28
C VAL A 13 -14.36 -36.25 18.61
N GLU A 14 -13.18 -35.69 18.92
CA GLU A 14 -12.55 -35.81 20.24
C GLU A 14 -13.28 -34.96 21.29
N MET A 15 -13.84 -33.80 20.94
CA MET A 15 -14.74 -33.06 21.83
C MET A 15 -16.05 -33.81 22.08
N GLU A 16 -16.68 -34.38 21.04
CA GLU A 16 -17.90 -35.20 21.20
C GLU A 16 -17.63 -36.50 21.97
N ASN A 17 -16.49 -37.14 21.76
CA ASN A 17 -16.10 -38.34 22.51
C ASN A 17 -15.66 -38.03 23.93
N SER A 18 -15.06 -36.86 24.19
CA SER A 18 -14.78 -36.41 25.57
C SER A 18 -16.06 -36.10 26.33
N LEU A 19 -17.05 -35.52 25.67
CA LEU A 19 -18.39 -35.30 26.22
C LEU A 19 -19.22 -36.60 26.39
N LYS A 20 -18.92 -37.64 25.58
CA LYS A 20 -19.59 -38.96 25.68
C LYS A 20 -18.95 -39.92 26.65
N ASN A 21 -17.66 -39.80 26.93
CA ASN A 21 -16.86 -40.71 27.77
C ASN A 21 -16.74 -40.30 29.24
N GLU A 22 -17.18 -39.10 29.57
CA GLU A 22 -17.49 -38.70 30.94
C GLU A 22 -19.03 -38.60 31.01
N PRO A 23 -19.76 -39.66 31.37
CA PRO A 23 -21.17 -39.48 31.67
C PRO A 23 -21.24 -38.43 32.77
N LEU A 24 -21.95 -37.34 32.50
CA LEU A 24 -22.52 -36.53 33.55
C LEU A 24 -23.26 -37.50 34.44
N THR A 25 -22.54 -38.04 35.42
CA THR A 25 -23.14 -39.03 36.33
C THR A 25 -24.27 -38.31 37.01
N GLU A 26 -25.38 -39.00 37.24
CA GLU A 26 -26.49 -38.48 38.06
C GLU A 26 -26.02 -37.92 39.40
N GLU A 27 -24.80 -38.25 39.86
CA GLU A 27 -24.13 -37.67 40.99
C GLU A 27 -23.69 -36.21 40.81
N LEU A 28 -23.18 -35.84 39.64
CA LEU A 28 -22.83 -34.45 39.33
C LEU A 28 -24.05 -33.52 39.19
N LEU A 29 -25.20 -34.09 38.83
CA LEU A 29 -26.47 -33.36 38.75
C LEU A 29 -27.17 -33.23 40.11
N LYS A 30 -26.69 -33.93 41.16
CA LYS A 30 -27.25 -33.87 42.52
C LYS A 30 -26.61 -32.78 43.38
N GLU A 31 -25.47 -32.23 43.01
CA GLU A 31 -24.84 -31.13 43.72
C GLU A 31 -25.22 -29.81 43.04
N ASP A 32 -25.98 -28.98 43.69
CA ASP A 32 -26.36 -27.61 43.29
C ASP A 32 -25.11 -26.73 43.40
N LYS A 33 -24.21 -26.78 42.35
CA LYS A 33 -23.02 -25.95 42.27
C LYS A 33 -23.23 -24.86 41.21
N GLU A 34 -22.93 -23.63 41.55
CA GLU A 34 -22.97 -22.49 40.61
C GLU A 34 -21.91 -22.59 39.52
N GLU A 35 -20.86 -23.39 39.65
CA GLU A 35 -19.81 -23.60 38.67
C GLU A 35 -19.40 -25.08 38.57
N TYR A 36 -19.37 -25.61 37.34
CA TYR A 36 -18.85 -26.95 37.04
C TYR A 36 -17.57 -26.82 36.23
N THR A 37 -16.47 -27.38 36.71
CA THR A 37 -15.22 -27.52 35.97
C THR A 37 -15.29 -28.72 35.03
N ILE A 38 -15.44 -28.49 33.73
CA ILE A 38 -15.38 -29.56 32.73
C ILE A 38 -13.91 -29.78 32.36
N PRO A 39 -13.33 -30.98 32.62
CA PRO A 39 -11.96 -31.26 32.22
C PRO A 39 -11.88 -31.42 30.71
N LEU A 40 -11.35 -30.40 30.03
CA LEU A 40 -11.10 -30.43 28.59
C LEU A 40 -9.72 -31.06 28.32
N LYS A 41 -9.70 -32.25 27.70
CA LYS A 41 -8.47 -32.84 27.18
C LYS A 41 -8.17 -32.21 25.82
N ILE A 42 -7.35 -31.15 25.77
CA ILE A 42 -6.89 -30.52 24.53
C ILE A 42 -5.77 -31.36 23.93
N THR A 43 -6.06 -32.13 22.90
CA THR A 43 -5.05 -32.84 22.11
C THR A 43 -4.63 -31.98 20.94
N LYS A 44 -3.38 -31.50 20.98
CA LYS A 44 -2.84 -30.73 19.83
C LYS A 44 -2.55 -31.70 18.67
N PRO A 45 -3.03 -31.40 17.44
CA PRO A 45 -2.73 -32.25 16.30
C PRO A 45 -1.21 -32.29 16.03
N LYS A 46 -0.68 -33.44 15.64
CA LYS A 46 0.75 -33.65 15.33
C LYS A 46 1.20 -32.81 14.13
N LYS A 47 0.29 -32.50 13.19
CA LYS A 47 0.50 -31.59 12.05
C LYS A 47 -0.55 -30.48 12.12
N THR A 48 -0.09 -29.24 12.19
CA THR A 48 -0.93 -28.06 12.11
C THR A 48 -0.81 -27.48 10.71
N ILE A 49 -1.73 -26.61 10.31
CA ILE A 49 -1.68 -25.85 9.03
C ILE A 49 -0.35 -25.12 8.87
N ASN A 50 0.24 -24.62 9.95
CA ASN A 50 1.55 -23.95 9.94
C ASN A 50 2.71 -24.93 9.65
N ASN A 51 2.49 -26.23 9.85
CA ASN A 51 3.47 -27.28 9.59
C ASN A 51 3.25 -27.97 8.23
N LEU A 52 2.22 -27.56 7.48
CA LEU A 52 2.06 -27.97 6.08
C LEU A 52 3.13 -27.26 5.27
N GLY A 53 4.07 -28.03 4.72
CA GLY A 53 5.14 -27.53 3.86
C GLY A 53 4.62 -26.91 2.56
N GLU A 54 5.55 -26.64 1.64
CA GLU A 54 5.22 -26.09 0.31
C GLU A 54 4.30 -27.02 -0.50
N GLU A 55 4.33 -28.32 -0.21
CA GLU A 55 3.48 -29.35 -0.83
C GLU A 55 1.97 -29.10 -0.65
N ALA A 56 1.57 -28.38 0.41
CA ALA A 56 0.16 -28.03 0.64
C ALA A 56 -0.32 -26.85 -0.21
N PHE A 57 0.59 -26.10 -0.85
CA PHE A 57 0.31 -24.92 -1.64
C PHE A 57 1.14 -24.93 -2.94
N PRO A 58 0.95 -25.95 -3.80
CA PRO A 58 1.84 -26.20 -4.95
C PRO A 58 1.71 -25.16 -6.04
N ASP A 59 0.57 -24.50 -6.15
CA ASP A 59 0.28 -23.62 -7.28
C ASP A 59 0.40 -22.16 -6.89
N LEU A 60 1.10 -21.39 -7.72
CA LEU A 60 1.00 -19.93 -7.71
C LEU A 60 -0.34 -19.53 -8.33
N LEU A 61 -1.26 -19.02 -7.50
CA LEU A 61 -2.59 -18.57 -7.95
C LEU A 61 -2.55 -17.15 -8.50
N ALA A 62 -1.81 -16.26 -7.84
CA ALA A 62 -1.60 -14.89 -8.31
C ALA A 62 -0.38 -14.26 -7.68
N THR A 63 0.17 -13.26 -8.35
CA THR A 63 1.23 -12.39 -7.83
C THR A 63 1.04 -10.97 -8.32
N PHE A 64 1.36 -10.01 -7.47
CA PHE A 64 1.38 -8.59 -7.80
C PHE A 64 2.51 -7.88 -7.07
N SER A 65 3.04 -6.83 -7.67
CA SER A 65 4.09 -6.03 -7.06
C SER A 65 3.89 -4.54 -7.30
N THR A 66 4.38 -3.74 -6.34
CA THR A 66 4.44 -2.29 -6.43
C THR A 66 5.84 -1.80 -6.13
N ARG A 67 6.23 -0.68 -6.73
CA ARG A 67 7.56 -0.07 -6.51
C ARG A 67 7.48 1.04 -5.48
N PHE A 68 8.53 1.22 -4.69
CA PHE A 68 8.69 2.31 -3.74
C PHE A 68 10.12 2.87 -3.79
N ASP A 69 10.26 4.13 -3.40
CA ASP A 69 11.56 4.78 -3.34
C ASP A 69 12.42 4.18 -2.21
N GLY A 70 13.57 3.63 -2.57
CA GLY A 70 14.53 3.03 -1.65
C GLY A 70 15.22 4.03 -0.72
N SER A 71 15.21 5.33 -1.03
CA SER A 71 15.91 6.36 -0.26
C SER A 71 15.18 6.74 1.06
N ASN A 72 13.87 6.56 1.14
CA ASN A 72 13.08 6.89 2.33
C ASN A 72 13.13 5.77 3.38
N TYR A 73 14.13 5.83 4.26
CA TYR A 73 14.41 4.78 5.24
C TYR A 73 13.21 4.42 6.14
N ASN A 74 12.54 5.41 6.73
CA ASN A 74 11.44 5.17 7.66
C ASN A 74 10.25 4.51 6.95
N ARG A 75 9.86 5.05 5.80
CA ARG A 75 8.79 4.48 4.98
C ARG A 75 9.11 3.05 4.54
N ASN A 76 10.35 2.81 4.15
CA ASN A 76 10.80 1.48 3.71
C ASN A 76 10.80 0.49 4.86
N THR A 77 11.17 0.91 6.07
CA THR A 77 11.07 0.11 7.30
C THR A 77 9.62 -0.30 7.56
N ASN A 78 8.67 0.63 7.45
CA ASN A 78 7.25 0.36 7.65
C ASN A 78 6.68 -0.63 6.62
N ILE A 79 7.04 -0.46 5.33
CA ILE A 79 6.62 -1.37 4.26
C ILE A 79 7.17 -2.78 4.50
N LYS A 80 8.48 -2.89 4.83
CA LYS A 80 9.12 -4.17 5.15
C LYS A 80 8.49 -4.86 6.35
N LEU A 81 8.22 -4.10 7.41
CA LEU A 81 7.62 -4.64 8.62
C LEU A 81 6.20 -5.14 8.37
N ALA A 82 5.37 -4.36 7.68
CA ALA A 82 4.01 -4.77 7.32
C ALA A 82 4.01 -6.01 6.40
N ALA A 83 4.89 -6.04 5.38
CA ALA A 83 5.06 -7.21 4.52
C ALA A 83 5.51 -8.45 5.30
N LYS A 84 6.45 -8.30 6.25
CA LYS A 84 6.89 -9.39 7.13
C LYS A 84 5.76 -9.94 7.98
N LYS A 85 4.89 -9.09 8.53
CA LYS A 85 3.76 -9.50 9.38
C LYS A 85 2.71 -10.30 8.60
N VAL A 86 2.46 -9.97 7.34
CA VAL A 86 1.49 -10.70 6.50
C VAL A 86 2.10 -11.95 5.83
N ASN A 87 3.43 -12.04 5.77
CA ASN A 87 4.10 -13.16 5.14
C ASN A 87 3.84 -14.47 5.89
N GLY A 88 3.49 -15.52 5.16
CA GLY A 88 3.19 -16.84 5.71
C GLY A 88 1.76 -17.02 6.20
N THR A 89 0.90 -15.99 6.12
CA THR A 89 -0.51 -16.10 6.52
C THR A 89 -1.22 -17.16 5.70
N VAL A 90 -1.84 -18.12 6.37
CA VAL A 90 -2.71 -19.14 5.79
C VAL A 90 -4.16 -18.77 6.08
N ILE A 91 -5.01 -18.88 5.06
CA ILE A 91 -6.43 -18.52 5.13
C ILE A 91 -7.24 -19.71 4.63
N LEU A 92 -8.06 -20.27 5.51
CA LEU A 92 -8.88 -21.44 5.19
C LEU A 92 -10.05 -21.09 4.27
N PRO A 93 -10.66 -22.06 3.57
CA PRO A 93 -11.88 -21.85 2.81
C PRO A 93 -12.96 -21.15 3.65
N GLY A 94 -13.50 -20.07 3.12
CA GLY A 94 -14.52 -19.28 3.81
C GLY A 94 -14.00 -18.31 4.88
N GLU A 95 -12.74 -18.40 5.30
CA GLU A 95 -12.14 -17.46 6.26
C GLU A 95 -11.83 -16.11 5.63
N LYS A 96 -11.77 -15.09 6.48
CA LYS A 96 -11.44 -13.72 6.11
C LYS A 96 -10.01 -13.38 6.52
N PHE A 97 -9.28 -12.73 5.63
CA PHE A 97 -8.09 -11.98 5.92
C PHE A 97 -8.49 -10.55 6.30
N SER A 98 -7.96 -10.02 7.40
CA SER A 98 -8.06 -8.62 7.79
C SER A 98 -6.64 -8.06 7.92
N PHE A 99 -6.35 -7.00 7.19
CA PHE A 99 -5.02 -6.38 7.23
C PHE A 99 -4.72 -5.81 8.62
N ASN A 100 -5.72 -5.15 9.24
CA ASN A 100 -5.55 -4.56 10.56
C ASN A 100 -5.38 -5.61 11.66
N THR A 101 -6.07 -6.75 11.56
CA THR A 101 -5.91 -7.87 12.51
C THR A 101 -4.51 -8.47 12.42
N ILE A 102 -3.98 -8.70 11.22
CA ILE A 102 -2.68 -9.35 11.02
C ILE A 102 -1.51 -8.40 11.31
N VAL A 103 -1.58 -7.16 10.81
CA VAL A 103 -0.48 -6.20 10.98
C VAL A 103 -0.50 -5.56 12.37
N GLY A 104 -1.66 -5.39 12.97
CA GLY A 104 -1.85 -4.77 14.27
C GLY A 104 -1.73 -3.24 14.25
N SER A 105 -1.69 -2.63 15.42
CA SER A 105 -1.47 -1.19 15.58
C SER A 105 -0.08 -0.77 15.08
N ARG A 106 -0.02 0.43 14.49
CA ARG A 106 1.22 0.99 13.94
C ARG A 106 1.80 1.94 14.99
N THR A 107 2.59 1.39 15.91
CA THR A 107 3.23 2.17 16.99
C THR A 107 4.75 2.05 16.91
N ILE A 108 5.45 2.96 17.56
CA ILE A 108 6.91 2.92 17.66
C ILE A 108 7.37 1.64 18.36
N GLU A 109 6.65 1.22 19.42
CA GLU A 109 6.93 -0.01 20.20
C GLU A 109 6.77 -1.26 19.32
N ALA A 110 5.83 -1.24 18.37
CA ALA A 110 5.66 -2.32 17.38
C ALA A 110 6.74 -2.28 16.27
N GLY A 111 7.69 -1.33 16.32
CA GLY A 111 8.81 -1.18 15.40
C GLY A 111 8.52 -0.31 14.18
N PHE A 112 7.33 0.29 14.08
CA PHE A 112 7.04 1.24 13.01
C PHE A 112 7.75 2.57 13.27
N LYS A 113 7.99 3.31 12.18
CA LYS A 113 8.67 4.59 12.17
C LYS A 113 7.72 5.69 11.73
N GLU A 114 8.03 6.92 12.16
CA GLU A 114 7.36 8.08 11.57
C GLU A 114 7.65 8.15 10.08
N GLY A 115 6.61 8.32 9.31
CA GLY A 115 6.65 8.49 7.87
C GLY A 115 5.69 9.59 7.45
N THR A 116 5.58 9.82 6.15
CA THR A 116 4.64 10.79 5.62
C THR A 116 3.28 10.12 5.38
N ALA A 117 2.22 10.69 5.94
CA ALA A 117 0.84 10.31 5.68
C ALA A 117 0.00 11.51 5.23
N TYR A 118 -1.13 11.21 4.59
CA TYR A 118 -2.12 12.24 4.23
C TYR A 118 -3.31 12.15 5.20
N VAL A 119 -3.41 13.10 6.11
CA VAL A 119 -4.51 13.19 7.09
C VAL A 119 -5.26 14.50 6.87
N GLY A 120 -6.59 14.44 6.66
CA GLY A 120 -7.41 15.62 6.44
C GLY A 120 -6.99 16.48 5.23
N GLY A 121 -6.32 15.88 4.22
CA GLY A 121 -5.84 16.60 3.02
C GLY A 121 -4.47 17.27 3.20
N LYS A 122 -3.87 17.20 4.37
CA LYS A 122 -2.51 17.71 4.65
C LYS A 122 -1.52 16.56 4.70
N VAL A 123 -0.28 16.87 4.34
CA VAL A 123 0.86 15.99 4.52
C VAL A 123 1.32 16.16 5.97
N VAL A 124 1.26 15.09 6.76
CA VAL A 124 1.65 15.11 8.17
C VAL A 124 2.57 13.93 8.48
N PRO A 125 3.47 14.06 9.46
CA PRO A 125 4.15 12.92 10.03
C PRO A 125 3.12 12.00 10.70
N ASP A 126 3.23 10.70 10.44
CA ASP A 126 2.37 9.68 11.07
C ASP A 126 3.16 8.37 11.19
N VAL A 127 2.95 7.65 12.29
CA VAL A 127 3.62 6.36 12.50
C VAL A 127 3.01 5.30 11.60
N GLY A 128 3.84 4.62 10.83
CA GLY A 128 3.38 3.60 9.88
C GLY A 128 3.15 4.13 8.46
N GLY A 129 3.55 5.37 8.14
CA GLY A 129 3.49 5.89 6.78
C GLY A 129 4.11 4.92 5.78
N GLY A 130 3.36 4.55 4.74
CA GLY A 130 3.73 3.59 3.70
C GLY A 130 3.01 2.23 3.76
N VAL A 131 2.38 1.85 4.88
CA VAL A 131 1.71 0.53 5.01
C VAL A 131 0.55 0.32 4.04
N CYS A 132 -0.14 1.39 3.62
CA CYS A 132 -1.20 1.32 2.61
C CYS A 132 -0.70 0.83 1.24
N GLN A 133 0.60 0.90 0.97
CA GLN A 133 1.16 0.30 -0.24
C GLN A 133 1.14 -1.24 -0.14
N VAL A 134 1.38 -1.80 1.04
CA VAL A 134 1.29 -3.25 1.27
C VAL A 134 -0.16 -3.72 1.13
N SER A 135 -1.13 -3.04 1.77
CA SER A 135 -2.55 -3.39 1.63
C SER A 135 -3.05 -3.28 0.18
N SER A 136 -2.61 -2.25 -0.56
CA SER A 136 -2.94 -2.11 -1.98
C SER A 136 -2.30 -3.22 -2.84
N THR A 137 -1.09 -3.66 -2.51
CA THR A 137 -0.44 -4.78 -3.20
C THR A 137 -1.20 -6.08 -2.94
N ILE A 138 -1.63 -6.32 -1.68
CA ILE A 138 -2.45 -7.48 -1.31
C ILE A 138 -3.81 -7.42 -2.02
N TYR A 139 -4.47 -6.25 -2.06
CA TYR A 139 -5.75 -6.06 -2.75
C TYR A 139 -5.68 -6.50 -4.21
N ASN A 140 -4.66 -6.04 -4.95
CA ASN A 140 -4.48 -6.46 -6.33
C ASN A 140 -4.19 -7.96 -6.46
N THR A 141 -3.38 -8.53 -5.57
CA THR A 141 -3.09 -9.97 -5.57
C THR A 141 -4.36 -10.77 -5.28
N ALA A 142 -5.18 -10.34 -4.31
CA ALA A 142 -6.45 -10.99 -3.96
C ALA A 142 -7.46 -10.94 -5.13
N LEU A 143 -7.55 -9.79 -5.82
CA LEU A 143 -8.37 -9.66 -7.02
C LEU A 143 -7.92 -10.61 -8.13
N LEU A 144 -6.60 -10.67 -8.41
CA LEU A 144 -6.04 -11.55 -9.44
C LEU A 144 -6.19 -13.03 -9.10
N ALA A 145 -6.17 -13.40 -7.81
CA ALA A 145 -6.48 -14.73 -7.33
C ALA A 145 -7.99 -15.03 -7.28
N ASN A 146 -8.83 -14.10 -7.78
CA ASN A 146 -10.29 -14.17 -7.79
C ASN A 146 -10.93 -14.33 -6.40
N MET A 147 -10.31 -13.75 -5.35
CA MET A 147 -10.88 -13.73 -4.01
C MET A 147 -12.07 -12.78 -3.90
N GLN A 148 -12.95 -13.03 -2.95
CA GLN A 148 -14.06 -12.14 -2.62
C GLN A 148 -13.57 -10.97 -1.76
N ILE A 149 -13.64 -9.75 -2.29
CA ILE A 149 -13.36 -8.54 -1.49
C ILE A 149 -14.55 -8.28 -0.58
N VAL A 150 -14.28 -8.08 0.70
CA VAL A 150 -15.30 -7.84 1.75
C VAL A 150 -15.31 -6.37 2.16
N GLU A 151 -14.12 -5.77 2.34
CA GLU A 151 -13.98 -4.37 2.74
C GLU A 151 -12.77 -3.75 2.03
N ARG A 152 -12.98 -2.57 1.46
CA ARG A 152 -11.93 -1.78 0.83
C ARG A 152 -12.35 -0.31 0.73
N SER A 153 -11.46 0.59 1.06
CA SER A 153 -11.61 2.04 0.87
C SER A 153 -10.51 2.56 -0.05
N ASN A 154 -10.84 3.51 -0.95
CA ASN A 154 -9.83 4.21 -1.73
C ASN A 154 -9.17 5.32 -0.92
N HIS A 155 -7.98 5.77 -1.33
CA HIS A 155 -7.33 6.92 -0.76
C HIS A 155 -8.06 8.22 -1.11
N MET A 156 -7.85 9.25 -0.30
CA MET A 156 -8.35 10.60 -0.58
C MET A 156 -7.76 11.16 -1.87
N PHE A 157 -6.47 10.90 -2.16
CA PHE A 157 -5.74 11.31 -3.36
C PHE A 157 -5.25 10.09 -4.13
N THR A 158 -5.01 10.25 -5.42
CA THR A 158 -4.39 9.19 -6.22
C THR A 158 -3.01 8.82 -5.68
N THR A 159 -2.69 7.53 -5.71
CA THR A 159 -1.37 7.00 -5.30
C THR A 159 -0.46 6.86 -6.52
N GLY A 160 0.86 6.98 -6.32
CA GLY A 160 1.82 6.83 -7.40
C GLY A 160 2.22 5.38 -7.70
N TYR A 161 1.78 4.41 -6.90
CA TYR A 161 2.23 3.01 -7.00
C TYR A 161 1.19 2.05 -7.61
N VAL A 162 -0.06 2.46 -7.74
CA VAL A 162 -1.12 1.74 -8.47
C VAL A 162 -2.03 2.73 -9.20
N ALA A 163 -2.73 2.26 -10.23
CA ALA A 163 -3.75 3.03 -10.91
C ALA A 163 -4.96 3.33 -10.00
N ALA A 164 -5.74 4.35 -10.31
CA ALA A 164 -7.00 4.66 -9.62
C ALA A 164 -7.91 3.41 -9.56
N SER A 165 -8.70 3.28 -8.50
CA SER A 165 -9.53 2.10 -8.19
C SER A 165 -8.78 0.78 -7.96
N ARG A 166 -7.45 0.84 -7.82
CA ARG A 166 -6.61 -0.33 -7.52
C ARG A 166 -5.84 -0.21 -6.20
N ASP A 167 -6.11 0.82 -5.42
CA ASP A 167 -5.56 1.05 -4.10
C ASP A 167 -6.49 0.55 -2.98
N ALA A 168 -5.95 0.32 -1.81
CA ALA A 168 -6.70 0.00 -0.59
C ALA A 168 -6.08 0.74 0.58
N THR A 169 -6.82 1.71 1.12
CA THR A 169 -6.43 2.48 2.30
C THR A 169 -6.72 1.68 3.56
N VAL A 170 -5.79 1.73 4.50
CA VAL A 170 -5.96 1.16 5.84
C VAL A 170 -5.56 2.17 6.90
N TYR A 171 -6.36 2.24 7.96
CA TYR A 171 -6.06 3.01 9.16
C TYR A 171 -6.55 2.21 10.39
N TYR A 172 -5.65 1.94 11.33
CA TYR A 172 -5.97 1.05 12.46
C TYR A 172 -7.14 1.61 13.29
N GLY A 173 -8.13 0.75 13.52
CA GLY A 173 -9.33 1.12 14.27
C GLY A 173 -10.46 1.77 13.45
N SER A 174 -10.25 2.09 12.15
CA SER A 174 -11.32 2.74 11.36
C SER A 174 -11.45 2.27 9.91
N LEU A 175 -10.35 2.04 9.20
CA LEU A 175 -10.37 1.60 7.80
C LEU A 175 -9.57 0.31 7.66
N ASP A 176 -10.18 -0.74 7.16
CA ASP A 176 -9.51 -2.01 6.94
C ASP A 176 -9.54 -2.43 5.46
N PHE A 177 -8.68 -3.36 5.13
CA PHE A 177 -8.76 -4.13 3.92
C PHE A 177 -9.02 -5.58 4.26
N VAL A 178 -10.18 -6.08 3.83
CA VAL A 178 -10.65 -7.43 4.15
C VAL A 178 -11.02 -8.16 2.87
N PHE A 179 -10.51 -9.37 2.70
CA PHE A 179 -10.99 -10.30 1.69
C PHE A 179 -11.29 -11.66 2.29
N LYS A 180 -12.15 -12.45 1.63
CA LYS A 180 -12.51 -13.81 2.02
C LYS A 180 -11.87 -14.79 1.04
N ASN A 181 -11.29 -15.87 1.55
CA ASN A 181 -10.93 -17.00 0.71
C ASN A 181 -12.22 -17.67 0.20
N SER A 182 -12.56 -17.37 -1.05
CA SER A 182 -13.75 -17.92 -1.73
C SER A 182 -13.48 -19.23 -2.47
N ARG A 183 -12.24 -19.77 -2.37
CA ARG A 183 -11.84 -21.04 -2.99
C ARG A 183 -12.17 -22.23 -2.09
N LYS A 184 -12.13 -23.43 -2.70
CA LYS A 184 -12.37 -24.70 -1.98
C LYS A 184 -11.21 -25.14 -1.10
N TYR A 185 -9.98 -24.61 -1.34
CA TYR A 185 -8.77 -25.02 -0.68
C TYR A 185 -8.14 -23.86 0.12
N PRO A 186 -7.35 -24.18 1.16
CA PRO A 186 -6.57 -23.19 1.85
C PRO A 186 -5.61 -22.45 0.91
N ILE A 187 -5.35 -21.19 1.22
CA ILE A 187 -4.35 -20.38 0.51
C ILE A 187 -3.29 -19.88 1.48
N LYS A 188 -2.07 -19.70 0.96
CA LYS A 188 -0.94 -19.13 1.70
C LYS A 188 -0.47 -17.86 1.02
N MET A 189 -0.34 -16.81 1.80
CA MET A 189 0.20 -15.53 1.34
C MET A 189 1.70 -15.47 1.59
N VAL A 190 2.48 -15.16 0.56
CA VAL A 190 3.92 -14.89 0.64
C VAL A 190 4.14 -13.44 0.28
N ALA A 191 4.74 -12.67 1.21
CA ALA A 191 4.96 -11.24 1.03
C ALA A 191 6.41 -10.87 1.31
N SER A 192 6.95 -9.98 0.51
CA SER A 192 8.29 -9.43 0.67
C SER A 192 8.35 -7.96 0.25
N ALA A 193 9.29 -7.22 0.85
CA ALA A 193 9.57 -5.85 0.47
C ALA A 193 11.08 -5.60 0.49
N ASN A 194 11.73 -5.73 -0.66
CA ASN A 194 13.17 -5.60 -0.82
C ASN A 194 13.51 -4.85 -2.12
N GLY A 195 14.65 -4.16 -2.15
CA GLY A 195 15.13 -3.50 -3.38
C GLY A 195 14.14 -2.51 -3.99
N GLY A 196 13.34 -1.79 -3.18
CA GLY A 196 12.34 -0.87 -3.69
C GLY A 196 11.09 -1.54 -4.28
N VAL A 197 10.90 -2.85 -4.06
CA VAL A 197 9.75 -3.61 -4.57
C VAL A 197 9.02 -4.28 -3.41
N CYS A 198 7.73 -4.01 -3.27
CA CYS A 198 6.79 -4.77 -2.45
C CYS A 198 6.08 -5.79 -3.34
N LYS A 199 6.25 -7.08 -3.04
CA LYS A 199 5.67 -8.19 -3.80
C LYS A 199 4.83 -9.06 -2.89
N VAL A 200 3.64 -9.42 -3.35
CA VAL A 200 2.75 -10.37 -2.69
C VAL A 200 2.36 -11.44 -3.68
N SER A 201 2.40 -12.68 -3.23
CA SER A 201 1.97 -13.86 -3.98
C SER A 201 0.99 -14.68 -3.15
N ILE A 202 -0.03 -15.23 -3.77
CA ILE A 202 -0.97 -16.16 -3.16
C ILE A 202 -0.74 -17.52 -3.79
N TYR A 203 -0.45 -18.50 -2.95
CA TYR A 203 -0.29 -19.91 -3.31
C TYR A 203 -1.47 -20.73 -2.79
N GLY A 204 -1.76 -21.83 -3.44
CA GLY A 204 -2.84 -22.75 -3.06
C GLY A 204 -2.90 -23.94 -3.99
N ILE A 205 -4.11 -24.47 -4.16
CA ILE A 205 -4.40 -25.55 -5.12
C ILE A 205 -5.31 -24.96 -6.20
N LYS A 206 -4.94 -25.16 -7.47
CA LYS A 206 -5.82 -24.82 -8.60
C LYS A 206 -7.07 -25.67 -8.59
N GLU A 207 -8.18 -25.06 -8.95
CA GLU A 207 -9.46 -25.73 -9.12
C GLU A 207 -9.63 -26.19 -10.58
N GLU A 208 -10.58 -27.07 -10.85
CA GLU A 208 -10.87 -27.54 -12.22
C GLU A 208 -11.20 -26.38 -13.17
N LYS A 209 -11.83 -25.32 -12.65
CA LYS A 209 -12.11 -24.09 -13.38
C LYS A 209 -11.25 -22.97 -12.83
N GLU A 210 -10.18 -22.64 -13.55
CA GLU A 210 -9.36 -21.45 -13.27
C GLU A 210 -9.68 -20.35 -14.30
N TYR A 211 -9.94 -19.15 -13.77
CA TYR A 211 -10.18 -17.99 -14.59
C TYR A 211 -8.90 -17.16 -14.73
N GLU A 212 -8.63 -16.71 -15.95
CA GLU A 212 -7.74 -15.58 -16.16
C GLU A 212 -8.47 -14.32 -15.66
N VAL A 213 -7.89 -13.64 -14.68
CA VAL A 213 -8.47 -12.44 -14.08
C VAL A 213 -7.75 -11.21 -14.59
N ILE A 214 -8.48 -10.29 -15.18
CA ILE A 214 -7.98 -8.98 -15.62
C ILE A 214 -8.65 -7.90 -14.77
N ILE A 215 -7.84 -7.01 -14.22
CA ILE A 215 -8.31 -5.85 -13.47
C ILE A 215 -8.10 -4.60 -14.32
N GLN A 216 -9.19 -3.94 -14.65
CA GLN A 216 -9.19 -2.72 -15.45
C GLN A 216 -9.57 -1.53 -14.57
N SER A 217 -8.81 -0.44 -14.71
CA SER A 217 -9.12 0.87 -14.15
C SER A 217 -9.50 1.82 -15.28
N LYS A 218 -10.59 2.57 -15.11
CA LYS A 218 -11.06 3.56 -16.07
C LYS A 218 -11.28 4.89 -15.36
N ILE A 219 -10.52 5.91 -15.72
CA ILE A 219 -10.80 7.27 -15.29
C ILE A 219 -12.00 7.80 -16.09
N THR A 220 -13.03 8.27 -15.39
CA THR A 220 -14.27 8.78 -16.00
C THR A 220 -14.27 10.30 -16.08
N SER A 221 -13.59 10.99 -15.17
CA SER A 221 -13.39 12.44 -15.21
C SER A 221 -12.22 12.88 -14.34
N TYR A 222 -11.62 14.03 -14.67
CA TYR A 222 -10.61 14.67 -13.83
C TYR A 222 -11.23 15.79 -12.98
N ILE A 223 -10.64 16.05 -11.82
CA ILE A 223 -10.96 17.15 -10.92
C ILE A 223 -9.72 18.02 -10.84
N ASN A 224 -9.72 19.12 -11.57
CA ASN A 224 -8.54 19.98 -11.66
C ASN A 224 -8.36 20.81 -10.37
N PRO A 225 -7.11 20.94 -9.89
CA PRO A 225 -6.78 21.86 -8.80
C PRO A 225 -6.75 23.30 -9.29
N THR A 226 -6.93 24.25 -8.38
CA THR A 226 -6.69 25.68 -8.61
C THR A 226 -5.37 26.11 -7.97
N THR A 227 -4.85 27.30 -8.36
CA THR A 227 -3.73 27.93 -7.67
C THR A 227 -4.26 29.01 -6.75
N ILE A 228 -3.85 28.97 -5.49
CA ILE A 228 -4.15 29.95 -4.46
C ILE A 228 -2.88 30.73 -4.17
N TYR A 229 -2.92 32.04 -4.31
CA TYR A 229 -1.83 32.94 -3.94
C TYR A 229 -2.06 33.49 -2.53
N LYS A 230 -1.02 33.47 -1.72
CA LYS A 230 -0.97 34.08 -0.39
C LYS A 230 0.11 35.17 -0.42
N GLU A 231 -0.25 36.38 -0.01
CA GLU A 231 0.73 37.46 0.16
C GLU A 231 1.67 37.15 1.30
N ASP A 232 2.97 37.44 1.08
CA ASP A 232 4.03 37.21 2.05
C ASP A 232 4.92 38.47 2.17
N PRO A 233 4.74 39.24 3.25
CA PRO A 233 5.53 40.47 3.47
C PRO A 233 6.99 40.19 3.87
N THR A 234 7.35 38.93 4.09
CA THR A 234 8.76 38.57 4.39
C THR A 234 9.57 38.29 3.14
N LEU A 235 8.90 38.03 2.00
CA LEU A 235 9.53 37.80 0.70
C LEU A 235 9.58 39.09 -0.11
N GLU A 236 10.68 39.29 -0.84
CA GLU A 236 10.82 40.40 -1.77
C GLU A 236 9.75 40.38 -2.87
N GLU A 237 9.28 41.54 -3.28
CA GLU A 237 8.30 41.71 -4.35
C GLU A 237 8.78 40.99 -5.63
N GLY A 238 7.88 40.23 -6.25
CA GLY A 238 8.17 39.41 -7.43
C GLY A 238 8.74 38.00 -7.15
N LYS A 239 9.13 37.68 -5.90
CA LYS A 239 9.51 36.31 -5.53
C LYS A 239 8.29 35.45 -5.23
N GLU A 240 8.30 34.22 -5.70
CA GLU A 240 7.26 33.23 -5.40
C GLU A 240 7.88 31.95 -4.79
N ILE A 241 7.23 31.43 -3.74
CA ILE A 241 7.59 30.15 -3.14
C ILE A 241 6.37 29.24 -3.17
N VAL A 242 6.53 28.03 -3.74
CA VAL A 242 5.49 27.01 -3.73
C VAL A 242 5.44 26.37 -2.33
N GLU A 243 4.43 26.73 -1.54
CA GLU A 243 4.17 26.17 -0.21
C GLU A 243 3.53 24.78 -0.32
N GLN A 244 2.66 24.58 -1.30
CA GLN A 244 1.97 23.31 -1.53
C GLN A 244 1.87 23.02 -3.02
N THR A 245 2.27 21.83 -3.43
CA THR A 245 2.12 21.34 -4.81
C THR A 245 0.67 20.90 -5.08
N ALA A 246 0.22 21.09 -6.31
CA ALA A 246 -1.08 20.62 -6.76
C ALA A 246 -1.13 19.09 -6.87
N ILE A 247 -2.33 18.53 -6.66
CA ILE A 247 -2.67 17.16 -7.03
C ILE A 247 -3.96 17.20 -7.83
N THR A 248 -3.94 16.66 -9.04
CA THR A 248 -5.15 16.48 -9.85
C THR A 248 -5.93 15.30 -9.29
N GLY A 249 -7.20 15.53 -8.97
CA GLY A 249 -8.13 14.49 -8.58
C GLY A 249 -8.80 13.83 -9.78
N CYS A 250 -9.52 12.75 -9.55
CA CYS A 250 -10.31 12.09 -10.59
C CYS A 250 -11.47 11.28 -10.01
N ARG A 251 -12.42 10.97 -10.87
CA ARG A 251 -13.37 9.87 -10.66
C ARG A 251 -12.95 8.69 -11.51
N SER A 252 -13.06 7.49 -10.96
CA SER A 252 -12.66 6.27 -11.66
C SER A 252 -13.58 5.11 -11.35
N GLU A 253 -13.58 4.13 -12.24
CA GLU A 253 -14.28 2.86 -12.09
C GLU A 253 -13.27 1.73 -12.20
N GLY A 254 -13.36 0.77 -11.26
CA GLY A 254 -12.59 -0.47 -11.27
C GLY A 254 -13.43 -1.63 -11.75
N TYR A 255 -12.93 -2.44 -12.68
CA TYR A 255 -13.62 -3.60 -13.20
C TYR A 255 -12.78 -4.86 -13.03
N LYS A 256 -13.45 -5.98 -12.72
CA LYS A 256 -12.90 -7.33 -12.78
C LYS A 256 -13.50 -8.04 -13.99
N ILE A 257 -12.63 -8.51 -14.86
CA ILE A 257 -12.99 -9.28 -16.05
C ILE A 257 -12.48 -10.69 -15.85
N LEU A 258 -13.37 -11.68 -15.98
CA LEU A 258 -13.02 -13.09 -15.92
C LEU A 258 -13.03 -13.67 -17.33
N LYS A 259 -11.96 -14.36 -17.69
CA LYS A 259 -11.88 -15.15 -18.93
C LYS A 259 -11.75 -16.62 -18.61
N LEU A 260 -12.39 -17.44 -19.40
CA LEU A 260 -12.25 -18.89 -19.41
C LEU A 260 -11.95 -19.35 -20.84
N ASN A 261 -10.84 -20.06 -21.02
CA ASN A 261 -10.38 -20.51 -22.35
C ASN A 261 -10.29 -19.35 -23.38
N GLY A 262 -9.75 -18.20 -22.93
CA GLY A 262 -9.56 -17.01 -23.74
C GLY A 262 -10.83 -16.17 -23.99
N LYS A 263 -12.03 -16.66 -23.61
CA LYS A 263 -13.29 -15.93 -23.79
C LYS A 263 -13.71 -15.22 -22.52
N ILE A 264 -14.18 -13.97 -22.63
CA ILE A 264 -14.74 -13.24 -21.49
C ILE A 264 -16.05 -13.90 -21.09
N VAL A 265 -16.13 -14.31 -19.82
CA VAL A 265 -17.33 -14.94 -19.23
C VAL A 265 -18.02 -14.03 -18.22
N SER A 266 -17.33 -13.03 -17.70
CA SER A 266 -17.88 -12.05 -16.76
C SER A 266 -17.10 -10.75 -16.79
N GLN A 267 -17.81 -9.63 -16.62
CA GLN A 267 -17.25 -8.31 -16.33
C GLN A 267 -18.07 -7.69 -15.21
N THR A 268 -17.41 -7.40 -14.09
CA THR A 268 -18.06 -6.90 -12.88
C THR A 268 -17.45 -5.56 -12.50
N LEU A 269 -18.30 -4.57 -12.22
CA LEU A 269 -17.89 -3.31 -11.60
C LEU A 269 -17.52 -3.59 -10.13
N LEU A 270 -16.27 -3.32 -9.75
CA LEU A 270 -15.77 -3.50 -8.39
C LEU A 270 -16.05 -2.27 -7.53
N SER A 271 -15.79 -1.08 -8.08
CA SER A 271 -15.91 0.17 -7.34
C SER A 271 -16.11 1.37 -8.27
N LYS A 272 -16.70 2.43 -7.72
CA LYS A 272 -16.68 3.80 -8.25
C LYS A 272 -16.00 4.66 -7.21
N ASP A 273 -14.84 5.18 -7.55
CA ASP A 273 -13.98 5.89 -6.61
C ASP A 273 -13.85 7.37 -6.98
N THR A 274 -13.73 8.21 -5.96
CA THR A 274 -13.45 9.64 -6.14
C THR A 274 -12.17 9.99 -5.39
N TYR A 275 -11.20 10.51 -6.10
CA TYR A 275 -9.96 11.07 -5.57
C TYR A 275 -10.04 12.58 -5.62
N LYS A 276 -9.85 13.23 -4.46
CA LYS A 276 -9.94 14.70 -4.37
C LYS A 276 -8.77 15.37 -5.11
N SER A 277 -8.99 16.58 -5.60
CA SER A 277 -7.89 17.46 -5.99
C SER A 277 -7.33 18.18 -4.76
N ARG A 278 -6.05 18.60 -4.86
CA ARG A 278 -5.40 19.47 -3.88
C ARG A 278 -4.86 20.70 -4.61
N ASN A 279 -5.25 21.88 -4.15
CA ASN A 279 -4.85 23.13 -4.77
C ASN A 279 -3.34 23.39 -4.61
N LYS A 280 -2.74 24.05 -5.58
CA LYS A 280 -1.41 24.64 -5.44
C LYS A 280 -1.51 25.86 -4.54
N ILE A 281 -0.59 26.01 -3.58
CA ILE A 281 -0.48 27.20 -2.75
C ILE A 281 0.87 27.83 -3.05
N VAL A 282 0.86 29.11 -3.42
CA VAL A 282 2.04 29.90 -3.76
C VAL A 282 2.08 31.11 -2.84
N ARG A 283 3.16 31.27 -2.08
CA ARG A 283 3.43 32.53 -1.37
C ARG A 283 4.11 33.50 -2.32
N ARG A 284 3.52 34.70 -2.45
CA ARG A 284 4.01 35.78 -3.33
C ARG A 284 4.52 36.92 -2.47
N GLY A 285 5.77 37.32 -2.70
CA GLY A 285 6.42 38.36 -1.98
C GLY A 285 5.80 39.75 -2.23
N THR A 286 5.63 40.51 -1.13
CA THR A 286 5.12 41.88 -1.15
C THR A 286 6.08 42.88 -0.49
N LYS A 287 7.25 42.44 -0.01
CA LYS A 287 8.26 43.29 0.60
C LYS A 287 8.93 44.13 -0.47
N LYS A 288 8.61 45.42 -0.49
CA LYS A 288 9.27 46.39 -1.39
C LYS A 288 10.76 46.51 -1.07
N THR A 289 11.62 46.30 -2.05
CA THR A 289 13.05 46.57 -1.90
C THR A 289 13.22 48.10 -1.87
N THR A 290 13.61 48.66 -0.76
CA THR A 290 13.98 50.05 -0.65
C THR A 290 15.31 50.20 -1.37
N THR A 291 15.30 50.52 -2.65
CA THR A 291 16.50 51.02 -3.36
C THR A 291 16.78 52.43 -2.83
N THR A 292 17.73 52.53 -1.92
CA THR A 292 18.29 53.83 -1.60
C THR A 292 18.93 54.39 -2.87
N PRO A 293 18.52 55.57 -3.34
CA PRO A 293 19.16 56.18 -4.52
C PRO A 293 20.62 56.44 -4.22
N THR A 294 21.52 55.77 -4.88
CA THR A 294 22.95 56.08 -4.85
C THR A 294 23.09 57.43 -5.54
N LYS A 295 23.44 58.48 -4.76
CA LYS A 295 23.74 59.81 -5.23
C LYS A 295 24.87 59.71 -6.29
N PRO A 296 24.75 60.36 -7.47
CA PRO A 296 25.82 60.37 -8.47
C PRO A 296 27.07 60.99 -7.87
N ALA A 297 28.18 60.28 -7.86
CA ALA A 297 29.50 60.85 -7.56
C ALA A 297 29.90 61.78 -8.73
N ASN A 298 30.24 63.03 -8.40
CA ASN A 298 30.74 64.05 -9.29
C ASN A 298 31.96 63.55 -10.08
N GLU A 299 31.88 63.72 -11.37
CA GLU A 299 33.02 63.71 -12.28
C GLU A 299 34.01 64.78 -11.90
N ASN A 300 35.25 64.43 -11.75
CA ASN A 300 36.38 65.34 -11.89
C ASN A 300 37.37 64.72 -12.87
N THR A 301 37.46 65.43 -14.00
CA THR A 301 38.37 65.29 -15.12
C THR A 301 39.85 65.33 -14.70
N THR A 302 40.66 64.41 -15.17
CA THR A 302 42.01 64.73 -15.66
C THR A 302 42.47 63.70 -16.68
N ASN A 303 42.78 64.22 -17.88
CA ASN A 303 43.48 63.59 -19.01
C ASN A 303 44.84 63.01 -18.61
N THR A 304 45.25 61.94 -19.22
CA THR A 304 46.51 61.84 -19.96
C THR A 304 46.62 60.51 -20.73
N GLU A 305 47.03 60.63 -21.92
CA GLU A 305 47.31 59.79 -23.08
C GLU A 305 48.08 58.47 -22.85
N THR A 306 47.87 57.60 -23.74
CA THR A 306 48.77 56.96 -24.74
C THR A 306 49.00 55.46 -24.62
N SER A 307 48.62 54.82 -25.68
CA SER A 307 49.26 53.81 -26.57
C SER A 307 49.11 52.29 -26.28
N ASN A 308 48.54 51.78 -27.30
CA ASN A 308 48.95 50.62 -28.14
C ASN A 308 48.84 49.17 -27.68
N THR A 309 48.03 48.51 -28.46
CA THR A 309 48.31 47.32 -29.32
C THR A 309 48.28 45.93 -28.61
N THR A 310 47.41 45.04 -28.93
CA THR A 310 47.50 43.98 -29.92
C THR A 310 46.45 42.89 -29.62
N THR A 311 45.62 42.67 -30.61
CA THR A 311 45.00 41.46 -31.12
C THR A 311 45.29 40.13 -30.37
N ASN A 312 44.24 39.38 -30.10
CA ASN A 312 44.02 38.09 -30.77
C ASN A 312 42.66 37.49 -30.40
N GLU A 313 42.03 37.02 -31.43
CA GLU A 313 40.76 36.38 -31.57
C GLU A 313 40.87 34.83 -31.26
N PRO A 314 39.80 34.05 -31.41
CA PRO A 314 39.42 32.97 -30.50
C PRO A 314 39.81 31.60 -31.04
N THR A 315 39.77 30.62 -30.19
CA THR A 315 39.74 29.18 -30.60
C THR A 315 38.75 28.36 -29.79
N THR A 316 37.77 27.87 -30.51
CA THR A 316 36.94 26.70 -30.19
C THR A 316 37.80 25.44 -30.23
N PRO A 317 37.46 24.39 -29.49
CA PRO A 317 37.55 23.05 -30.06
C PRO A 317 36.28 22.22 -29.82
N GLU A 318 35.84 21.76 -30.86
CA GLU A 318 35.42 20.47 -31.44
C GLU A 318 35.02 19.34 -30.49
N THR A 319 33.85 18.82 -30.85
CA THR A 319 33.24 17.52 -30.64
C THR A 319 34.19 16.34 -30.85
N THR A 320 34.12 15.36 -30.00
CA THR A 320 34.43 13.96 -30.37
C THR A 320 33.39 12.99 -29.82
N GLU A 321 32.62 12.46 -30.74
CA GLU A 321 31.90 11.20 -30.60
C GLU A 321 32.90 10.03 -30.41
N ASN A 322 32.56 9.09 -29.58
CA ASN A 322 33.04 7.71 -29.77
C ASN A 322 31.95 6.71 -29.38
N ASN A 323 31.41 6.06 -30.40
CA ASN A 323 30.80 4.75 -30.42
C ASN A 323 31.77 3.70 -29.88
N THR A 324 31.31 2.75 -29.09
CA THR A 324 31.60 1.32 -29.30
C THR A 324 30.60 0.44 -28.50
N THR A 325 29.98 -0.42 -29.24
CA THR A 325 29.34 -1.71 -29.04
C THR A 325 30.05 -2.64 -28.05
N GLU A 326 29.31 -3.25 -27.12
CA GLU A 326 29.09 -4.71 -26.98
C GLU A 326 27.92 -4.94 -26.01
#